data_a944d272effb79b4eb3609c6210d8c99
#
_entry.id   a944d272effb79b4eb3609c6210d8c99
#
_cell.length_a   1.000
_cell.length_b   1.000
_cell.length_c   1.000
_cell.angle_alpha   90.00
_cell.angle_beta   90.00
_cell.angle_gamma   90.00
#
_symmetry.space_group_name_H-M   'P 1'
#
loop_
_entity.id
_entity.type
_entity.pdbx_description
1 polymer ?
#
loop_
_entity_poly.entity_id
_entity_poly.type
_entity_poly.pdbx_seq_one_letter_code
_entity_poly.pdbx_strand_id
1 'polypeptide(L)'
;MRYYRRRLDLGDVKVHLGRRAGADDLTDFDEVVVATGVEPRIPDVPGVDHPKVVTYAAAVRGEAPVGRRVAVMGAGGIGVDVSEFLTHVESPMTVDAWMAEWGVGSPDASRGGLVAAAPTPSPREVHLLQRKATPIGKGLGRTTGWVHRAALKAKGVHHHVGVNYERIDDAGLHITHGEQRSDPQVLDVDTIVLCTGQESVDALGPALAERGVKVHVIGGADVAAELDAKRAIRQATELAATI
;
A
#
# COMPACT_ATOMS: atom_id res chain seq x y z
N MET A 1 -10.61 -3.89 15.48
CA MET A 1 -10.80 -5.37 15.39
C MET A 1 -11.56 -5.98 16.59
N ARG A 2 -11.18 -5.68 17.85
CA ARG A 2 -11.84 -6.25 19.05
C ARG A 2 -13.37 -6.04 19.09
N TYR A 3 -13.85 -4.85 18.73
CA TYR A 3 -15.28 -4.53 18.64
C TYR A 3 -16.02 -5.43 17.62
N TYR A 4 -15.51 -5.53 16.40
CA TYR A 4 -16.14 -6.32 15.35
C TYR A 4 -16.15 -7.82 15.67
N ARG A 5 -15.04 -8.37 16.22
CA ARG A 5 -15.03 -9.77 16.69
C ARG A 5 -16.14 -10.01 17.69
N ARG A 6 -16.26 -9.13 18.71
CA ARG A 6 -17.32 -9.26 19.72
C ARG A 6 -18.73 -9.16 19.12
N ARG A 7 -18.92 -8.31 18.10
CA ARG A 7 -20.21 -8.22 17.39
C ARG A 7 -20.55 -9.49 16.65
N LEU A 8 -19.59 -10.12 15.98
CA LEU A 8 -19.78 -11.41 15.31
C LEU A 8 -20.07 -12.53 16.33
N ASP A 9 -19.35 -12.55 17.46
CA ASP A 9 -19.57 -13.53 18.54
C ASP A 9 -20.97 -13.42 19.18
N LEU A 10 -21.56 -12.22 19.21
CA LEU A 10 -22.88 -11.97 19.79
C LEU A 10 -24.03 -12.13 18.78
N GLY A 11 -23.72 -12.22 17.49
CA GLY A 11 -24.70 -12.47 16.43
C GLY A 11 -24.65 -13.93 15.98
N ASP A 12 -25.69 -14.39 15.30
CA ASP A 12 -25.76 -15.76 14.76
C ASP A 12 -24.93 -15.90 13.46
N VAL A 13 -23.77 -15.18 13.35
CA VAL A 13 -22.91 -15.20 12.19
C VAL A 13 -21.94 -16.36 12.26
N LYS A 14 -22.04 -17.28 11.32
CA LYS A 14 -21.06 -18.39 11.17
C LYS A 14 -19.82 -17.87 10.47
N VAL A 15 -18.68 -17.90 11.14
CA VAL A 15 -17.38 -17.44 10.59
C VAL A 15 -16.53 -18.66 10.23
N HIS A 16 -16.15 -18.76 8.96
CA HIS A 16 -15.25 -19.80 8.45
C HIS A 16 -13.91 -19.19 8.08
N LEU A 17 -12.87 -19.47 8.89
CA LEU A 17 -11.50 -19.00 8.66
C LEU A 17 -10.66 -20.09 7.98
N GLY A 18 -9.64 -19.66 7.21
CA GLY A 18 -8.72 -20.58 6.54
C GLY A 18 -9.34 -21.39 5.40
N ARG A 19 -10.54 -21.01 4.96
CA ARG A 19 -11.26 -21.63 3.83
C ARG A 19 -11.44 -20.65 2.69
N ARG A 20 -11.01 -21.02 1.49
CA ARG A 20 -11.34 -20.31 0.26
C ARG A 20 -12.62 -20.91 -0.31
N ALA A 21 -13.69 -20.12 -0.36
CA ALA A 21 -14.94 -20.53 -0.97
C ALA A 21 -14.85 -20.39 -2.51
N GLY A 22 -15.32 -21.41 -3.22
CA GLY A 22 -15.59 -21.36 -4.65
C GLY A 22 -17.05 -21.01 -4.92
N ALA A 23 -17.40 -20.78 -6.20
CA ALA A 23 -18.79 -20.50 -6.57
C ALA A 23 -19.74 -21.66 -6.21
N ASP A 24 -19.29 -22.90 -6.34
CA ASP A 24 -20.10 -24.08 -6.05
C ASP A 24 -20.42 -24.24 -4.54
N ASP A 25 -19.59 -23.68 -3.65
CA ASP A 25 -19.84 -23.68 -2.20
C ASP A 25 -20.95 -22.69 -1.80
N LEU A 26 -21.37 -21.79 -2.69
CA LEU A 26 -22.20 -20.64 -2.39
C LEU A 26 -23.56 -20.65 -3.12
N THR A 27 -23.88 -21.73 -3.84
CA THR A 27 -25.14 -21.87 -4.61
C THR A 27 -26.38 -22.01 -3.77
N ASP A 28 -26.26 -22.47 -2.51
CA ASP A 28 -27.39 -22.70 -1.61
C ASP A 28 -27.80 -21.45 -0.80
N PHE A 29 -27.16 -20.31 -1.06
CA PHE A 29 -27.51 -19.04 -0.41
C PHE A 29 -28.48 -18.23 -1.28
N ASP A 30 -29.46 -17.57 -0.66
CA ASP A 30 -30.42 -16.69 -1.34
C ASP A 30 -29.72 -15.47 -1.98
N GLU A 31 -28.75 -14.90 -1.26
CA GLU A 31 -27.96 -13.76 -1.71
C GLU A 31 -26.50 -13.91 -1.24
N VAL A 32 -25.58 -13.49 -2.09
CA VAL A 32 -24.13 -13.52 -1.80
C VAL A 32 -23.53 -12.12 -1.92
N VAL A 33 -22.81 -11.69 -0.89
CA VAL A 33 -22.04 -10.45 -0.93
C VAL A 33 -20.57 -10.77 -1.14
N VAL A 34 -20.01 -10.39 -2.30
CA VAL A 34 -18.62 -10.56 -2.66
C VAL A 34 -17.84 -9.31 -2.22
N ALA A 35 -17.01 -9.47 -1.20
CA ALA A 35 -16.17 -8.42 -0.61
C ALA A 35 -14.69 -8.86 -0.56
N THR A 36 -14.22 -9.51 -1.62
CA THR A 36 -12.92 -10.17 -1.74
C THR A 36 -11.74 -9.21 -1.87
N GLY A 37 -12.03 -7.92 -2.04
CA GLY A 37 -11.01 -6.87 -2.01
C GLY A 37 -10.20 -6.75 -3.31
N VAL A 38 -8.90 -6.52 -3.17
CA VAL A 38 -7.98 -6.20 -4.26
C VAL A 38 -6.68 -6.97 -4.14
N GLU A 39 -5.97 -7.10 -5.25
CA GLU A 39 -4.61 -7.58 -5.31
C GLU A 39 -3.67 -6.54 -5.95
N PRO A 40 -2.34 -6.64 -5.72
CA PRO A 40 -1.38 -5.75 -6.34
C PRO A 40 -1.39 -5.90 -7.86
N ARG A 41 -1.52 -4.78 -8.58
CA ARG A 41 -1.40 -4.76 -10.03
C ARG A 41 0.05 -4.96 -10.45
N ILE A 42 0.29 -5.89 -11.34
CA ILE A 42 1.57 -6.10 -12.01
C ILE A 42 1.60 -5.24 -13.27
N PRO A 43 2.51 -4.25 -13.38
CA PRO A 43 2.60 -3.39 -14.54
C PRO A 43 3.22 -4.13 -15.73
N ASP A 44 2.85 -3.72 -16.94
CA ASP A 44 3.52 -4.21 -18.15
C ASP A 44 4.86 -3.45 -18.33
N VAL A 45 5.90 -4.00 -17.72
CA VAL A 45 7.28 -3.50 -17.81
C VAL A 45 8.19 -4.68 -18.13
N PRO A 46 9.00 -4.62 -19.17
CA PRO A 46 9.94 -5.69 -19.51
C PRO A 46 10.80 -6.10 -18.30
N GLY A 47 10.82 -7.38 -17.96
CA GLY A 47 11.54 -7.92 -16.81
C GLY A 47 10.81 -7.77 -15.47
N VAL A 48 9.50 -7.51 -15.46
CA VAL A 48 8.70 -7.43 -14.23
C VAL A 48 8.65 -8.75 -13.43
N ASP A 49 8.96 -9.86 -14.08
CA ASP A 49 9.12 -11.20 -13.51
C ASP A 49 10.53 -11.49 -12.95
N HIS A 50 11.43 -10.52 -13.02
CA HIS A 50 12.80 -10.66 -12.51
C HIS A 50 12.81 -10.96 -11.00
N PRO A 51 13.73 -11.79 -10.47
CA PRO A 51 13.81 -12.16 -9.04
C PRO A 51 13.96 -10.99 -8.06
N LYS A 52 14.44 -9.83 -8.52
CA LYS A 52 14.49 -8.60 -7.71
C LYS A 52 13.11 -7.97 -7.48
N VAL A 53 12.09 -8.38 -8.21
CA VAL A 53 10.76 -7.75 -8.17
C VAL A 53 9.87 -8.45 -7.15
N VAL A 54 9.26 -7.66 -6.27
CA VAL A 54 8.33 -8.14 -5.25
C VAL A 54 7.10 -7.24 -5.21
N THR A 55 5.96 -7.79 -4.84
CA THR A 55 4.77 -6.98 -4.57
C THR A 55 4.89 -6.30 -3.21
N TYR A 56 4.23 -5.15 -3.04
CA TYR A 56 4.18 -4.49 -1.74
C TYR A 56 3.59 -5.40 -0.65
N ALA A 57 2.64 -6.25 -1.01
CA ALA A 57 2.01 -7.18 -0.07
C ALA A 57 3.02 -8.22 0.45
N ALA A 58 3.81 -8.82 -0.44
CA ALA A 58 4.86 -9.79 -0.06
C ALA A 58 5.96 -9.13 0.78
N ALA A 59 6.38 -7.91 0.41
CA ALA A 59 7.41 -7.17 1.14
C ALA A 59 6.96 -6.84 2.57
N VAL A 60 5.74 -6.31 2.75
CA VAL A 60 5.22 -5.90 4.07
C VAL A 60 4.93 -7.11 4.97
N ARG A 61 4.51 -8.25 4.40
CA ARG A 61 4.27 -9.49 5.15
C ARG A 61 5.53 -10.27 5.49
N GLY A 62 6.69 -9.86 4.94
CA GLY A 62 7.93 -10.61 5.11
C GLY A 62 7.96 -11.92 4.35
N GLU A 63 7.12 -12.09 3.35
CA GLU A 63 7.05 -13.28 2.48
C GLU A 63 8.17 -13.29 1.43
N ALA A 64 8.76 -12.12 1.17
CA ALA A 64 9.90 -11.96 0.29
C ALA A 64 10.99 -11.13 0.96
N PRO A 65 12.27 -11.51 0.79
CA PRO A 65 13.39 -10.74 1.31
C PRO A 65 13.49 -9.39 0.61
N VAL A 66 13.75 -8.33 1.36
CA VAL A 66 14.00 -6.99 0.83
C VAL A 66 15.43 -6.58 1.14
N GLY A 67 16.19 -6.31 0.10
CA GLY A 67 17.59 -5.93 0.18
C GLY A 67 17.81 -4.52 0.75
N ARG A 68 19.02 -4.03 0.61
CA ARG A 68 19.46 -2.77 1.19
C ARG A 68 19.12 -1.55 0.32
N ARG A 69 19.24 -1.70 -1.01
CA ARG A 69 18.91 -0.66 -2.00
C ARG A 69 17.58 -1.03 -2.65
N VAL A 70 16.58 -0.18 -2.50
CA VAL A 70 15.21 -0.50 -2.88
C VAL A 70 14.62 0.57 -3.79
N ALA A 71 14.04 0.16 -4.90
CA ALA A 71 13.19 1.01 -5.73
C ALA A 71 11.70 0.70 -5.42
N VAL A 72 10.94 1.71 -5.05
CA VAL A 72 9.49 1.62 -4.86
C VAL A 72 8.81 2.22 -6.10
N MET A 73 8.24 1.38 -6.94
CA MET A 73 7.56 1.78 -8.18
C MET A 73 6.11 2.18 -7.89
N GLY A 74 5.85 3.49 -7.94
CA GLY A 74 4.54 4.09 -7.65
C GLY A 74 4.53 4.81 -6.30
N ALA A 75 4.24 6.13 -6.33
CA ALA A 75 4.22 7.01 -5.16
C ALA A 75 2.80 7.50 -4.82
N GLY A 76 1.83 6.61 -4.92
CA GLY A 76 0.51 6.77 -4.30
C GLY A 76 0.57 6.54 -2.79
N GLY A 77 -0.58 6.49 -2.12
CA GLY A 77 -0.65 6.23 -0.66
C GLY A 77 0.15 4.99 -0.27
N ILE A 78 -0.07 3.86 -0.94
CA ILE A 78 0.65 2.60 -0.67
C ILE A 78 2.17 2.76 -0.84
N GLY A 79 2.64 3.44 -1.90
CA GLY A 79 4.07 3.62 -2.12
C GLY A 79 4.74 4.49 -1.06
N VAL A 80 4.03 5.49 -0.56
CA VAL A 80 4.48 6.32 0.58
C VAL A 80 4.56 5.49 1.85
N ASP A 81 3.49 4.75 2.21
CA ASP A 81 3.44 3.91 3.40
C ASP A 81 4.50 2.80 3.38
N VAL A 82 4.70 2.16 2.22
CA VAL A 82 5.75 1.15 2.04
C VAL A 82 7.14 1.76 2.17
N SER A 83 7.38 2.97 1.64
CA SER A 83 8.66 3.65 1.80
C SER A 83 8.94 4.00 3.26
N GLU A 84 7.94 4.44 4.03
CA GLU A 84 8.06 4.63 5.46
C GLU A 84 8.36 3.30 6.18
N PHE A 85 7.61 2.25 5.88
CA PHE A 85 7.84 0.91 6.45
C PHE A 85 9.27 0.42 6.20
N LEU A 86 9.79 0.56 4.99
CA LEU A 86 11.15 0.11 4.60
C LEU A 86 12.26 0.91 5.27
N THR A 87 11.99 2.15 5.67
CA THR A 87 12.95 3.03 6.35
C THR A 87 12.90 2.94 7.88
N HIS A 88 11.94 2.20 8.43
CA HIS A 88 11.85 1.96 9.88
C HIS A 88 12.84 0.89 10.33
N VAL A 89 13.34 1.08 11.55
CA VAL A 89 14.10 0.05 12.27
C VAL A 89 13.09 -0.76 13.09
N GLU A 90 13.20 -2.09 13.08
CA GLU A 90 12.40 -2.98 13.92
C GLU A 90 12.75 -2.77 15.41
N SER A 91 12.08 -1.84 16.04
CA SER A 91 12.15 -1.63 17.48
C SER A 91 10.83 -0.98 17.91
N PRO A 92 10.19 -1.43 19.01
CA PRO A 92 9.05 -0.71 19.52
C PRO A 92 9.49 0.71 19.86
N MET A 93 9.02 1.69 19.11
CA MET A 93 9.33 3.09 19.34
C MET A 93 8.65 3.54 20.64
N THR A 94 9.46 3.94 21.63
CA THR A 94 8.94 4.58 22.85
C THR A 94 8.46 6.01 22.53
N VAL A 95 7.61 6.57 23.40
CA VAL A 95 7.16 7.97 23.26
C VAL A 95 8.36 8.91 23.23
N ASP A 96 9.35 8.71 24.08
CA ASP A 96 10.54 9.56 24.17
C ASP A 96 11.39 9.46 22.90
N ALA A 97 11.56 8.26 22.34
CA ALA A 97 12.27 8.05 21.08
C ALA A 97 11.55 8.73 19.92
N TRP A 98 10.22 8.63 19.85
CA TRP A 98 9.40 9.31 18.86
C TRP A 98 9.51 10.84 19.00
N MET A 99 9.41 11.36 20.22
CA MET A 99 9.58 12.80 20.49
C MET A 99 10.97 13.29 20.06
N ALA A 100 12.02 12.55 20.37
CA ALA A 100 13.38 12.90 19.95
C ALA A 100 13.54 12.90 18.43
N GLU A 101 12.98 11.90 17.75
CA GLU A 101 13.00 11.80 16.28
C GLU A 101 12.36 13.04 15.63
N TRP A 102 11.28 13.55 16.19
CA TRP A 102 10.55 14.71 15.67
C TRP A 102 11.00 16.05 16.26
N GLY A 103 12.00 16.07 17.13
CA GLY A 103 12.49 17.28 17.75
C GLY A 103 11.49 17.90 18.74
N VAL A 104 10.76 17.05 19.46
CA VAL A 104 9.82 17.43 20.51
C VAL A 104 10.46 17.23 21.88
N GLY A 105 10.63 18.27 22.64
CA GLY A 105 11.15 18.26 24.01
C GLY A 105 10.14 18.76 25.04
N SER A 106 10.58 18.90 26.29
CA SER A 106 9.77 19.47 27.36
C SER A 106 9.58 20.99 27.13
N PRO A 107 8.36 21.52 27.19
CA PRO A 107 8.11 22.97 27.11
C PRO A 107 8.73 23.74 28.28
N ASP A 108 9.02 23.09 29.41
CA ASP A 108 9.70 23.69 30.58
C ASP A 108 11.22 23.86 30.35
N ALA A 109 11.80 23.03 29.46
CA ALA A 109 13.24 23.00 29.19
C ALA A 109 13.60 23.75 27.89
N SER A 110 12.67 23.88 26.95
CA SER A 110 12.90 24.52 25.66
C SER A 110 11.66 25.30 25.19
N ARG A 111 11.91 26.46 24.55
CA ARG A 111 10.84 27.33 24.07
C ARG A 111 9.89 26.57 23.12
N GLY A 112 8.61 26.49 23.52
CA GLY A 112 7.57 25.77 22.78
C GLY A 112 7.78 24.25 22.67
N GLY A 113 8.67 23.66 23.49
CA GLY A 113 9.01 22.25 23.42
C GLY A 113 9.81 21.87 22.16
N LEU A 114 10.44 22.84 21.48
CA LEU A 114 11.21 22.58 20.26
C LEU A 114 12.67 22.29 20.59
N VAL A 115 13.17 21.16 20.11
CA VAL A 115 14.58 20.74 20.18
C VAL A 115 15.06 20.29 18.81
N ALA A 116 16.37 20.05 18.65
CA ALA A 116 16.89 19.48 17.41
C ALA A 116 16.31 18.08 17.18
N ALA A 117 15.76 17.84 16.00
CA ALA A 117 15.29 16.51 15.64
C ALA A 117 16.46 15.53 15.46
N ALA A 118 16.30 14.31 15.96
CA ALA A 118 17.29 13.24 15.87
C ALA A 118 16.69 11.99 15.20
N PRO A 119 16.41 12.03 13.88
CA PRO A 119 15.80 10.91 13.19
C PRO A 119 16.75 9.70 13.19
N THR A 120 16.21 8.54 13.54
CA THR A 120 16.96 7.27 13.43
C THR A 120 17.35 7.02 11.98
N PRO A 121 18.62 6.69 11.66
CA PRO A 121 19.03 6.41 10.29
C PRO A 121 18.23 5.28 9.66
N SER A 122 17.90 5.42 8.37
CA SER A 122 17.23 4.36 7.63
C SER A 122 18.15 3.12 7.46
N PRO A 123 17.64 1.90 7.66
CA PRO A 123 18.39 0.67 7.40
C PRO A 123 18.55 0.41 5.88
N ARG A 124 17.80 1.12 5.05
CA ARG A 124 17.77 0.94 3.58
C ARG A 124 17.91 2.28 2.87
N GLU A 125 18.51 2.24 1.71
CA GLU A 125 18.44 3.30 0.72
C GLU A 125 17.19 3.08 -0.12
N VAL A 126 16.26 4.03 -0.11
CA VAL A 126 14.95 3.90 -0.77
C VAL A 126 14.80 4.98 -1.84
N HIS A 127 14.50 4.52 -3.07
CA HIS A 127 14.13 5.35 -4.21
C HIS A 127 12.63 5.23 -4.43
N LEU A 128 11.88 6.30 -4.21
CA LEU A 128 10.44 6.36 -4.43
C LEU A 128 10.14 7.05 -5.77
N LEU A 129 9.50 6.32 -6.68
CA LEU A 129 9.34 6.72 -8.07
C LEU A 129 7.87 6.92 -8.47
N GLN A 130 7.60 7.94 -9.28
CA GLN A 130 6.29 8.12 -9.93
C GLN A 130 6.40 8.65 -11.35
N ARG A 131 5.45 8.22 -12.21
CA ARG A 131 5.34 8.68 -13.59
C ARG A 131 4.88 10.14 -13.71
N LYS A 132 4.04 10.60 -12.78
CA LYS A 132 3.56 11.98 -12.76
C LYS A 132 4.71 12.93 -12.40
N ALA A 133 4.81 14.07 -13.10
CA ALA A 133 5.80 15.12 -12.80
C ALA A 133 5.44 15.98 -11.58
N THR A 134 4.35 15.67 -10.87
CA THR A 134 3.94 16.41 -9.68
C THR A 134 4.75 15.95 -8.45
N PRO A 135 4.90 16.79 -7.42
CA PRO A 135 5.55 16.39 -6.18
C PRO A 135 4.91 15.12 -5.56
N ILE A 136 5.74 14.23 -5.04
CA ILE A 136 5.31 13.03 -4.34
C ILE A 136 4.45 13.41 -3.13
N GLY A 137 3.39 12.64 -2.89
CA GLY A 137 2.46 12.87 -1.80
C GLY A 137 1.49 14.04 -2.02
N LYS A 138 1.38 14.60 -3.24
CA LYS A 138 0.39 15.65 -3.55
C LYS A 138 -1.05 15.20 -3.33
N GLY A 139 -1.35 13.92 -3.55
CA GLY A 139 -2.67 13.32 -3.37
C GLY A 139 -2.96 12.81 -1.96
N LEU A 140 -2.03 12.91 -1.02
CA LEU A 140 -2.23 12.49 0.36
C LEU A 140 -3.20 13.43 1.10
N GLY A 141 -3.83 12.91 2.16
CA GLY A 141 -4.78 13.66 2.98
C GLY A 141 -4.21 14.99 3.49
N ARG A 142 -5.02 16.04 3.46
CA ARG A 142 -4.58 17.41 3.82
C ARG A 142 -4.02 17.51 5.24
N THR A 143 -4.53 16.72 6.16
CA THR A 143 -4.16 16.77 7.58
C THR A 143 -2.88 16.00 7.89
N THR A 144 -2.57 14.92 7.17
CA THR A 144 -1.45 14.02 7.48
C THR A 144 -0.39 13.95 6.39
N GLY A 145 -0.71 14.32 5.16
CA GLY A 145 0.22 14.20 4.03
C GLY A 145 1.54 14.97 4.20
N TRP A 146 1.53 16.07 4.97
CA TRP A 146 2.75 16.81 5.29
C TRP A 146 3.67 16.03 6.25
N VAL A 147 3.08 15.24 7.17
CA VAL A 147 3.83 14.38 8.10
C VAL A 147 4.58 13.31 7.32
N HIS A 148 3.88 12.59 6.43
CA HIS A 148 4.50 11.57 5.57
C HIS A 148 5.65 12.13 4.74
N ARG A 149 5.46 13.30 4.10
CA ARG A 149 6.55 13.95 3.36
C ARG A 149 7.74 14.33 4.23
N ALA A 150 7.48 14.80 5.45
CA ALA A 150 8.54 15.13 6.41
C ALA A 150 9.29 13.88 6.86
N ALA A 151 8.58 12.78 7.15
CA ALA A 151 9.15 11.49 7.53
C ALA A 151 10.07 10.94 6.42
N LEU A 152 9.58 10.86 5.18
CA LEU A 152 10.38 10.39 4.05
C LEU A 152 11.64 11.24 3.85
N LYS A 153 11.52 12.57 3.97
CA LYS A 153 12.66 13.48 3.88
C LYS A 153 13.68 13.25 5.00
N ALA A 154 13.20 13.10 6.25
CA ALA A 154 14.05 12.87 7.41
C ALA A 154 14.81 11.52 7.31
N LYS A 155 14.21 10.51 6.65
CA LYS A 155 14.83 9.20 6.40
C LYS A 155 15.69 9.15 5.13
N GLY A 156 15.83 10.27 4.40
CA GLY A 156 16.67 10.34 3.21
C GLY A 156 16.13 9.60 1.99
N VAL A 157 14.81 9.42 1.88
CA VAL A 157 14.20 8.78 0.70
C VAL A 157 14.41 9.63 -0.54
N HIS A 158 14.97 9.02 -1.60
CA HIS A 158 15.19 9.66 -2.89
C HIS A 158 13.90 9.72 -3.70
N HIS A 159 13.50 10.90 -4.14
CA HIS A 159 12.28 11.11 -4.90
C HIS A 159 12.57 11.25 -6.39
N HIS A 160 11.95 10.40 -7.22
CA HIS A 160 12.03 10.45 -8.67
C HIS A 160 10.64 10.70 -9.25
N VAL A 161 10.45 11.84 -9.91
CA VAL A 161 9.18 12.25 -10.51
C VAL A 161 9.30 12.37 -12.02
N GLY A 162 8.19 12.15 -12.75
CA GLY A 162 8.16 12.23 -14.21
C GLY A 162 8.96 11.13 -14.89
N VAL A 163 9.13 9.98 -14.23
CA VAL A 163 9.92 8.86 -14.75
C VAL A 163 9.08 7.92 -15.61
N ASN A 164 9.70 7.32 -16.62
CA ASN A 164 9.21 6.16 -17.33
C ASN A 164 9.99 4.92 -16.85
N TYR A 165 9.30 3.82 -16.66
CA TYR A 165 9.93 2.54 -16.37
C TYR A 165 10.20 1.83 -17.68
N GLU A 166 11.46 1.63 -18.02
CA GLU A 166 11.86 1.09 -19.32
C GLU A 166 11.99 -0.44 -19.29
N ARG A 167 12.74 -0.95 -18.33
CA ARG A 167 12.93 -2.38 -18.12
C ARG A 167 13.59 -2.66 -16.78
N ILE A 168 13.56 -3.93 -16.40
CA ILE A 168 14.22 -4.48 -15.20
C ILE A 168 15.14 -5.61 -15.65
N ASP A 169 16.37 -5.61 -15.12
CA ASP A 169 17.36 -6.67 -15.35
C ASP A 169 18.34 -6.79 -14.17
N ASP A 170 19.41 -7.56 -14.33
CA ASP A 170 20.42 -7.75 -13.28
C ASP A 170 21.10 -6.44 -12.85
N ALA A 171 21.19 -5.44 -13.74
CA ALA A 171 21.73 -4.12 -13.41
C ALA A 171 20.79 -3.28 -12.53
N GLY A 172 19.49 -3.58 -12.52
CA GLY A 172 18.50 -2.89 -11.73
C GLY A 172 17.29 -2.39 -12.51
N LEU A 173 16.72 -1.24 -12.08
CA LEU A 173 15.59 -0.60 -12.74
C LEU A 173 16.07 0.49 -13.71
N HIS A 174 15.82 0.31 -14.99
CA HIS A 174 16.11 1.29 -16.03
C HIS A 174 14.96 2.29 -16.13
N ILE A 175 15.29 3.56 -16.06
CA ILE A 175 14.33 4.67 -16.14
C ILE A 175 14.78 5.72 -17.14
N THR A 176 13.82 6.48 -17.65
CA THR A 176 14.00 7.71 -18.41
C THR A 176 13.10 8.79 -17.84
N HIS A 177 13.25 10.05 -18.28
CA HIS A 177 12.45 11.17 -17.79
C HIS A 177 11.62 11.84 -18.89
N GLY A 178 10.43 12.29 -18.50
CA GLY A 178 9.53 13.08 -19.34
C GLY A 178 8.95 12.31 -20.53
N GLU A 179 8.17 13.01 -21.36
CA GLU A 179 7.50 12.44 -22.52
C GLU A 179 8.47 11.99 -23.62
N GLN A 180 9.61 12.66 -23.72
CA GLN A 180 10.64 12.37 -24.73
C GLN A 180 11.57 11.20 -24.32
N ARG A 181 11.34 10.58 -23.16
CA ARG A 181 12.16 9.50 -22.60
C ARG A 181 13.64 9.82 -22.62
N SER A 182 13.97 11.05 -22.21
CA SER A 182 15.36 11.53 -22.13
C SER A 182 16.05 11.06 -20.84
N ASP A 183 17.35 11.34 -20.74
CA ASP A 183 18.16 11.11 -19.55
C ASP A 183 18.05 9.66 -19.01
N PRO A 184 18.48 8.65 -19.80
CA PRO A 184 18.44 7.26 -19.37
C PRO A 184 19.34 7.02 -18.16
N GLN A 185 18.78 6.42 -17.13
CA GLN A 185 19.47 6.07 -15.90
C GLN A 185 19.19 4.61 -15.51
N VAL A 186 20.10 4.00 -14.79
CA VAL A 186 19.94 2.70 -14.16
C VAL A 186 20.02 2.88 -12.65
N LEU A 187 18.97 2.56 -11.95
CA LEU A 187 18.99 2.48 -10.50
C LEU A 187 19.47 1.09 -10.11
N ASP A 188 20.73 1.03 -9.66
CA ASP A 188 21.33 -0.20 -9.15
C ASP A 188 20.74 -0.54 -7.78
N VAL A 189 19.70 -1.38 -7.80
CA VAL A 189 18.94 -1.76 -6.61
C VAL A 189 18.91 -3.28 -6.43
N ASP A 190 18.79 -3.68 -5.17
CA ASP A 190 18.70 -5.10 -4.78
C ASP A 190 17.25 -5.61 -4.89
N THR A 191 16.27 -4.71 -4.71
CA THR A 191 14.85 -5.05 -4.71
C THR A 191 14.03 -3.94 -5.37
N ILE A 192 13.00 -4.34 -6.11
CA ILE A 192 12.02 -3.44 -6.71
C ILE A 192 10.65 -3.81 -6.15
N VAL A 193 10.03 -2.90 -5.40
CA VAL A 193 8.72 -3.11 -4.80
C VAL A 193 7.63 -2.48 -5.66
N LEU A 194 6.69 -3.29 -6.13
CA LEU A 194 5.58 -2.84 -6.97
C LEU A 194 4.47 -2.20 -6.13
N CYS A 195 4.27 -0.89 -6.29
CA CYS A 195 3.19 -0.09 -5.71
C CYS A 195 2.40 0.62 -6.82
N THR A 196 2.25 -0.04 -7.98
CA THR A 196 1.72 0.51 -9.23
C THR A 196 0.21 0.50 -9.36
N GLY A 197 -0.50 0.30 -8.25
CA GLY A 197 -1.95 0.23 -8.17
C GLY A 197 -2.45 -1.13 -7.74
N GLN A 198 -3.75 -1.32 -7.85
CA GLN A 198 -4.47 -2.52 -7.42
C GLN A 198 -5.46 -2.94 -8.50
N GLU A 199 -5.82 -4.22 -8.50
CA GLU A 199 -6.86 -4.82 -9.34
C GLU A 199 -7.93 -5.46 -8.45
N SER A 200 -9.19 -5.39 -8.90
CA SER A 200 -10.32 -5.98 -8.17
C SER A 200 -10.28 -7.50 -8.21
N VAL A 201 -10.56 -8.14 -7.09
CA VAL A 201 -10.71 -9.60 -7.00
C VAL A 201 -12.20 -9.92 -7.03
N ASP A 202 -12.78 -10.02 -8.20
CA ASP A 202 -14.24 -10.16 -8.42
C ASP A 202 -14.66 -11.46 -9.12
N ALA A 203 -13.74 -12.39 -9.35
CA ALA A 203 -14.01 -13.63 -10.11
C ALA A 203 -15.24 -14.44 -9.61
N LEU A 204 -15.60 -14.32 -8.33
CA LEU A 204 -16.79 -14.97 -7.77
C LEU A 204 -18.10 -14.33 -8.26
N GLY A 205 -18.12 -13.03 -8.51
CA GLY A 205 -19.33 -12.32 -8.90
C GLY A 205 -19.95 -12.88 -10.18
N PRO A 206 -19.27 -12.84 -11.33
CA PRO A 206 -19.75 -13.44 -12.57
C PRO A 206 -20.06 -14.94 -12.45
N ALA A 207 -19.17 -15.70 -11.79
CA ALA A 207 -19.34 -17.14 -11.65
C ALA A 207 -20.59 -17.56 -10.86
N LEU A 208 -21.01 -16.77 -9.88
CA LEU A 208 -22.25 -16.97 -9.12
C LEU A 208 -23.47 -16.50 -9.91
N ALA A 209 -23.36 -15.37 -10.60
CA ALA A 209 -24.45 -14.87 -11.46
C ALA A 209 -24.82 -15.86 -12.57
N GLU A 210 -23.84 -16.53 -13.19
CA GLU A 210 -24.06 -17.60 -14.16
C GLU A 210 -24.82 -18.80 -13.57
N ARG A 211 -24.74 -19.02 -12.26
CA ARG A 211 -25.48 -20.06 -11.52
C ARG A 211 -26.84 -19.59 -11.02
N GLY A 212 -27.25 -18.36 -11.35
CA GLY A 212 -28.53 -17.78 -10.94
C GLY A 212 -28.59 -17.29 -9.51
N VAL A 213 -27.46 -17.18 -8.80
CA VAL A 213 -27.38 -16.63 -7.46
C VAL A 213 -27.46 -15.11 -7.51
N LYS A 214 -28.24 -14.49 -6.62
CA LYS A 214 -28.28 -13.04 -6.49
C LYS A 214 -26.98 -12.55 -5.82
N VAL A 215 -26.18 -11.75 -6.54
CA VAL A 215 -24.84 -11.33 -6.12
C VAL A 215 -24.73 -9.83 -5.97
N HIS A 216 -24.10 -9.41 -4.88
CA HIS A 216 -23.71 -8.02 -4.63
C HIS A 216 -22.17 -7.94 -4.51
N VAL A 217 -21.54 -7.19 -5.39
CA VAL A 217 -20.09 -6.96 -5.34
C VAL A 217 -19.82 -5.62 -4.69
N ILE A 218 -18.97 -5.56 -3.64
CA ILE A 218 -18.71 -4.35 -2.87
C ILE A 218 -17.22 -4.12 -2.58
N GLY A 219 -16.90 -2.89 -2.21
CA GLY A 219 -15.56 -2.50 -1.77
C GLY A 219 -14.53 -2.57 -2.89
N GLY A 220 -13.37 -3.16 -2.59
CA GLY A 220 -12.29 -3.32 -3.56
C GLY A 220 -12.60 -4.32 -4.68
N ALA A 221 -13.46 -5.29 -4.42
CA ALA A 221 -13.92 -6.25 -5.43
C ALA A 221 -14.75 -5.57 -6.53
N ASP A 222 -15.53 -4.54 -6.17
CA ASP A 222 -16.29 -3.73 -7.12
C ASP A 222 -15.38 -2.75 -7.88
N VAL A 223 -14.64 -1.91 -7.15
CA VAL A 223 -13.73 -0.91 -7.75
C VAL A 223 -12.44 -0.84 -6.95
N ALA A 224 -11.33 -1.14 -7.60
CA ALA A 224 -9.99 -1.07 -6.99
C ALA A 224 -9.46 0.36 -6.83
N ALA A 225 -9.92 1.31 -7.67
CA ALA A 225 -9.44 2.69 -7.68
C ALA A 225 -9.86 3.44 -6.39
N GLU A 226 -8.94 4.23 -5.83
CA GLU A 226 -9.17 5.08 -4.65
C GLU A 226 -9.87 4.33 -3.49
N LEU A 227 -9.45 3.08 -3.29
CA LEU A 227 -10.00 2.25 -2.23
C LEU A 227 -9.56 2.77 -0.87
N ASP A 228 -10.56 3.22 -0.08
CA ASP A 228 -10.38 3.56 1.32
C ASP A 228 -11.44 2.88 2.20
N ALA A 229 -11.18 2.85 3.50
CA ALA A 229 -12.10 2.25 4.47
C ALA A 229 -13.46 2.97 4.50
N LYS A 230 -13.50 4.29 4.27
CA LYS A 230 -14.72 5.08 4.29
C LYS A 230 -15.66 4.65 3.16
N ARG A 231 -15.15 4.51 1.93
CA ARG A 231 -15.94 4.06 0.78
C ARG A 231 -16.44 2.64 0.98
N ALA A 232 -15.57 1.72 1.37
CA ALA A 232 -15.93 0.32 1.56
C ALA A 232 -16.97 0.13 2.67
N ILE A 233 -16.81 0.80 3.82
CA ILE A 233 -17.78 0.75 4.93
C ILE A 233 -19.13 1.34 4.53
N ARG A 234 -19.13 2.49 3.82
CA ARG A 234 -20.36 3.11 3.35
C ARG A 234 -21.13 2.18 2.42
N GLN A 235 -20.47 1.64 1.40
CA GLN A 235 -21.08 0.73 0.43
C GLN A 235 -21.68 -0.52 1.11
N ALA A 236 -20.94 -1.11 2.06
CA ALA A 236 -21.45 -2.25 2.81
C ALA A 236 -22.66 -1.90 3.69
N THR A 237 -22.65 -0.71 4.32
CA THR A 237 -23.76 -0.26 5.17
C THR A 237 -25.02 0.06 4.36
N GLU A 238 -24.87 0.73 3.22
CA GLU A 238 -25.98 1.03 2.30
C GLU A 238 -26.60 -0.27 1.77
N LEU A 239 -25.79 -1.23 1.35
CA LEU A 239 -26.27 -2.54 0.91
C LEU A 239 -27.02 -3.27 2.03
N ALA A 240 -26.43 -3.38 3.21
CA ALA A 240 -27.05 -4.09 4.35
C ALA A 240 -28.39 -3.48 4.81
N ALA A 241 -28.68 -2.23 4.44
CA ALA A 241 -29.97 -1.61 4.71
C ALA A 241 -31.05 -1.96 3.67
N THR A 242 -30.69 -2.65 2.59
CA THR A 242 -31.59 -2.94 1.45
C THR A 242 -31.82 -4.44 1.21
N ILE A 243 -31.03 -5.30 1.84
CA ILE A 243 -31.16 -6.77 1.77
C ILE A 243 -31.78 -7.36 3.03
#